data_066d83cdc392907c9bc2075d56074272
#
_entry.id   066d83cdc392907c9bc2075d56074272
#
_cell.length_a   1.000
_cell.length_b   1.000
_cell.length_c   1.000
_cell.angle_alpha   90.00
_cell.angle_beta   90.00
_cell.angle_gamma   90.00
#
_symmetry.space_group_name_H-M   'P 1'
#
loop_
_entity.id
_entity.type
_entity.pdbx_description
1 polymer ?
#
loop_
_entity_poly.entity_id
_entity_poly.type
_entity_poly.pdbx_seq_one_letter_code
_entity_poly.pdbx_strand_id
1 'polypeptide(L)'
;ALQVRVNLEDPQEGFTPNSGLITRYVSPGGPGVRLDSNLSAGYEFPSNYDSAGALLITYARDWQKTLGIMDRALQEYVIGGPKTTIPFLRRVVAHPSFRAGEVTTTFIKEHPEILRYTDLEPESERLAKLVAEISARGFNPYVSLGEYRSKTTPKLAHFQPFSPELSEAARSRPSPYPQGDREDLLAFIRDTGRIHFTDTTTRDMTQSNHGNRMRLAEDRLVGPYLDSAGLFSIENGGGAHFHVAML
;
A
#
# COMPACT_ATOMS: atom_id res chain seq x y z
N ALA A 1 -13.50 6.52 -11.47
CA ALA A 1 -12.95 5.64 -10.44
C ALA A 1 -12.45 6.45 -9.25
N LEU A 2 -12.45 5.85 -8.08
CA LEU A 2 -11.88 6.38 -6.84
C LEU A 2 -11.02 5.30 -6.20
N GLN A 3 -9.80 5.67 -5.82
CA GLN A 3 -8.89 4.80 -5.07
C GLN A 3 -8.63 5.41 -3.71
N VAL A 4 -8.62 4.58 -2.69
CA VAL A 4 -8.15 4.92 -1.35
C VAL A 4 -7.06 3.93 -0.93
N ARG A 5 -6.05 4.42 -0.22
CA ARG A 5 -5.03 3.60 0.42
C ARG A 5 -5.45 3.35 1.87
N VAL A 6 -5.69 2.09 2.18
CA VAL A 6 -5.97 1.67 3.55
C VAL A 6 -4.65 1.37 4.23
N ASN A 7 -4.25 2.28 5.12
CA ASN A 7 -3.05 2.14 5.91
C ASN A 7 -3.36 1.58 7.30
N LEU A 8 -2.41 0.86 7.86
CA LEU A 8 -2.43 0.47 9.26
C LEU A 8 -1.77 1.59 10.07
N GLU A 9 -2.57 2.60 10.37
CA GLU A 9 -2.19 3.84 11.06
C GLU A 9 -3.31 4.28 11.99
N ASP A 10 -2.95 5.06 13.00
CA ASP A 10 -3.91 5.75 13.86
C ASP A 10 -4.09 7.21 13.43
N PRO A 11 -5.17 7.55 12.72
CA PRO A 11 -5.41 8.93 12.28
C PRO A 11 -5.61 9.92 13.44
N GLN A 12 -6.04 9.44 14.61
CA GLN A 12 -6.27 10.29 15.79
C GLN A 12 -4.96 10.65 16.49
N GLU A 13 -3.93 9.82 16.30
CA GLU A 13 -2.58 10.04 16.83
C GLU A 13 -1.61 10.49 15.71
N GLY A 14 -2.08 11.38 14.86
CA GLY A 14 -1.27 11.96 13.79
C GLY A 14 -0.82 10.98 12.70
N PHE A 15 -1.63 9.95 12.42
CA PHE A 15 -1.31 8.89 11.46
C PHE A 15 -0.08 8.07 11.85
N THR A 16 0.13 7.88 13.15
CA THR A 16 1.22 7.03 13.64
C THR A 16 1.03 5.59 13.13
N PRO A 17 2.07 4.98 12.54
CA PRO A 17 2.01 3.59 12.08
C PRO A 17 1.62 2.63 13.19
N ASN A 18 0.73 1.69 12.87
CA ASN A 18 0.22 0.71 13.80
C ASN A 18 0.48 -0.71 13.25
N SER A 19 1.20 -1.52 13.98
CA SER A 19 1.60 -2.87 13.59
C SER A 19 1.00 -3.91 14.54
N GLY A 20 1.05 -5.17 14.16
CA GLY A 20 0.64 -6.28 15.01
C GLY A 20 -0.18 -7.34 14.30
N LEU A 21 -0.71 -8.27 15.07
CA LEU A 21 -1.45 -9.42 14.56
C LEU A 21 -2.84 -9.01 14.05
N ILE A 22 -3.12 -9.32 12.79
CA ILE A 22 -4.47 -9.20 12.23
C ILE A 22 -5.32 -10.36 12.74
N THR A 23 -6.22 -10.06 13.67
CA THR A 23 -7.07 -11.07 14.32
C THR A 23 -8.33 -11.41 13.52
N ARG A 24 -8.80 -10.46 12.69
CA ARG A 24 -9.96 -10.62 11.84
C ARG A 24 -9.73 -9.90 10.51
N TYR A 25 -10.14 -10.53 9.42
CA TYR A 25 -10.06 -9.95 8.08
C TYR A 25 -11.30 -10.32 7.27
N VAL A 26 -12.02 -9.29 6.77
CA VAL A 26 -13.13 -9.45 5.83
C VAL A 26 -12.92 -8.45 4.70
N SER A 27 -12.65 -8.94 3.51
CA SER A 27 -12.46 -8.10 2.33
C SER A 27 -13.80 -7.66 1.75
N PRO A 28 -13.93 -6.40 1.31
CA PRO A 28 -15.09 -5.96 0.55
C PRO A 28 -15.07 -6.57 -0.85
N GLY A 29 -16.24 -6.65 -1.48
CA GLY A 29 -16.36 -7.20 -2.83
C GLY A 29 -17.57 -6.71 -3.61
N GLY A 30 -17.87 -7.42 -4.70
CA GLY A 30 -19.01 -7.15 -5.55
C GLY A 30 -18.74 -6.20 -6.72
N PRO A 31 -19.76 -5.90 -7.53
CA PRO A 31 -19.61 -5.09 -8.73
C PRO A 31 -19.04 -3.71 -8.43
N GLY A 32 -18.04 -3.30 -9.23
CA GLY A 32 -17.39 -1.99 -9.11
C GLY A 32 -16.39 -1.88 -7.96
N VAL A 33 -16.00 -3.00 -7.32
CA VAL A 33 -14.97 -3.05 -6.27
C VAL A 33 -13.79 -3.87 -6.73
N ARG A 34 -12.59 -3.31 -6.57
CA ARG A 34 -11.31 -4.00 -6.67
C ARG A 34 -10.51 -3.74 -5.41
N LEU A 35 -9.96 -4.79 -4.84
CA LEU A 35 -9.10 -4.73 -3.68
C LEU A 35 -7.76 -5.39 -4.01
N ASP A 36 -6.68 -4.63 -3.88
CA ASP A 36 -5.32 -5.13 -3.98
C ASP A 36 -4.72 -5.14 -2.56
N SER A 37 -4.53 -6.33 -2.00
CA SER A 37 -4.04 -6.51 -0.63
C SER A 37 -3.39 -7.87 -0.45
N ASN A 38 -2.38 -7.93 0.41
CA ASN A 38 -1.76 -9.17 0.89
C ASN A 38 -2.17 -9.50 2.34
N LEU A 39 -3.09 -8.75 2.93
CA LEU A 39 -3.54 -8.96 4.30
C LEU A 39 -4.43 -10.20 4.42
N SER A 40 -4.33 -10.85 5.57
CA SER A 40 -5.18 -12.00 5.93
C SER A 40 -5.28 -12.11 7.44
N ALA A 41 -6.31 -12.82 7.93
CA ALA A 41 -6.37 -13.16 9.34
C ALA A 41 -5.18 -14.05 9.73
N GLY A 42 -4.54 -13.75 10.85
CA GLY A 42 -3.33 -14.42 11.31
C GLY A 42 -2.01 -13.84 10.77
N TYR A 43 -2.08 -12.86 9.86
CA TYR A 43 -0.89 -12.15 9.40
C TYR A 43 -0.39 -11.17 10.46
N GLU A 44 0.90 -11.23 10.76
CA GLU A 44 1.57 -10.25 11.62
C GLU A 44 2.06 -9.10 10.76
N PHE A 45 1.38 -7.95 10.85
CA PHE A 45 1.76 -6.77 10.08
C PHE A 45 3.02 -6.14 10.67
N PRO A 46 4.12 -6.05 9.90
CA PRO A 46 5.41 -5.64 10.43
C PRO A 46 5.47 -4.12 10.68
N SER A 47 6.29 -3.73 11.68
CA SER A 47 6.52 -2.31 12.01
C SER A 47 7.63 -1.65 11.20
N ASN A 48 8.36 -2.42 10.41
CA ASN A 48 9.57 -1.97 9.72
C ASN A 48 9.39 -1.72 8.22
N TYR A 49 8.16 -1.81 7.74
CA TYR A 49 7.76 -1.47 6.38
C TYR A 49 6.75 -0.33 6.39
N ASP A 50 6.42 0.13 5.19
CA ASP A 50 5.33 1.10 5.01
C ASP A 50 4.02 0.56 5.61
N SER A 51 3.22 1.44 6.16
CA SER A 51 1.92 1.13 6.78
C SER A 51 0.83 0.74 5.77
N ALA A 52 1.14 0.73 4.47
CA ALA A 52 0.20 0.43 3.40
C ALA A 52 -0.30 -1.01 3.45
N GLY A 53 -1.55 -1.22 3.84
CA GLY A 53 -2.18 -2.54 3.94
C GLY A 53 -2.95 -2.93 2.69
N ALA A 54 -3.60 -1.98 2.02
CA ALA A 54 -4.41 -2.26 0.84
C ALA A 54 -4.66 -1.04 -0.04
N LEU A 55 -4.91 -1.29 -1.33
CA LEU A 55 -5.50 -0.33 -2.25
C LEU A 55 -6.93 -0.77 -2.53
N LEU A 56 -7.89 0.03 -2.09
CA LEU A 56 -9.31 -0.19 -2.39
C LEU A 56 -9.73 0.76 -3.51
N ILE A 57 -10.18 0.19 -4.61
CA ILE A 57 -10.53 0.91 -5.82
C ILE A 57 -11.99 0.65 -6.13
N THR A 58 -12.75 1.72 -6.38
CA THR A 58 -14.14 1.60 -6.82
C THR A 58 -14.37 2.36 -8.12
N TYR A 59 -15.30 1.86 -8.92
CA TYR A 59 -15.66 2.49 -10.19
C TYR A 59 -17.14 2.34 -10.50
N ALA A 60 -17.70 3.38 -11.09
CA ALA A 60 -19.05 3.41 -11.62
C ALA A 60 -19.12 4.41 -12.80
N ARG A 61 -20.34 4.58 -13.37
CA ARG A 61 -20.57 5.50 -14.50
C ARG A 61 -20.49 6.96 -14.11
N ASP A 62 -20.79 7.28 -12.82
CA ASP A 62 -20.77 8.64 -12.32
C ASP A 62 -20.11 8.71 -10.96
N TRP A 63 -19.77 9.94 -10.54
CA TRP A 63 -19.07 10.21 -9.28
C TRP A 63 -19.87 9.77 -8.06
N GLN A 64 -21.15 10.11 -8.00
CA GLN A 64 -21.99 9.82 -6.83
C GLN A 64 -22.15 8.31 -6.61
N LYS A 65 -22.32 7.54 -7.69
CA LYS A 65 -22.35 6.07 -7.62
C LYS A 65 -21.02 5.48 -7.20
N THR A 66 -19.91 6.04 -7.71
CA THR A 66 -18.55 5.62 -7.30
C THR A 66 -18.35 5.83 -5.81
N LEU A 67 -18.77 6.98 -5.26
CA LEU A 67 -18.72 7.27 -3.83
C LEU A 67 -19.63 6.33 -3.02
N GLY A 68 -20.83 6.03 -3.51
CA GLY A 68 -21.74 5.09 -2.85
C GLY A 68 -21.15 3.68 -2.75
N ILE A 69 -20.47 3.22 -3.81
CA ILE A 69 -19.78 1.92 -3.80
C ILE A 69 -18.59 1.96 -2.82
N MET A 70 -17.82 3.07 -2.78
CA MET A 70 -16.70 3.24 -1.86
C MET A 70 -17.15 3.22 -0.41
N ASP A 71 -18.21 3.97 -0.07
CA ASP A 71 -18.77 3.98 1.28
C ASP A 71 -19.21 2.58 1.72
N ARG A 72 -19.96 1.86 0.87
CA ARG A 72 -20.35 0.47 1.13
C ARG A 72 -19.13 -0.43 1.32
N ALA A 73 -18.14 -0.35 0.43
CA ALA A 73 -16.95 -1.18 0.49
C ALA A 73 -16.13 -0.93 1.76
N LEU A 74 -16.00 0.34 2.18
CA LEU A 74 -15.33 0.69 3.43
C LEU A 74 -16.12 0.22 4.67
N GLN A 75 -17.45 0.14 4.62
CA GLN A 75 -18.28 -0.41 5.69
C GLN A 75 -18.12 -1.93 5.82
N GLU A 76 -18.00 -2.62 4.70
CA GLU A 76 -17.80 -4.07 4.65
C GLU A 76 -16.37 -4.49 5.01
N TYR A 77 -15.38 -3.59 4.84
CA TYR A 77 -13.98 -3.90 5.05
C TYR A 77 -13.64 -3.96 6.54
N VAL A 78 -13.28 -5.14 7.02
CA VAL A 78 -12.90 -5.35 8.42
C VAL A 78 -11.47 -5.84 8.52
N ILE A 79 -10.66 -5.08 9.25
CA ILE A 79 -9.31 -5.44 9.68
C ILE A 79 -9.28 -5.30 11.19
N GLY A 80 -9.29 -6.42 11.91
CA GLY A 80 -9.24 -6.44 13.37
C GLY A 80 -7.82 -6.64 13.86
N GLY A 81 -7.47 -6.01 14.96
CA GLY A 81 -6.14 -5.97 15.54
C GLY A 81 -5.56 -4.56 15.44
N PRO A 82 -4.63 -4.29 14.52
CA PRO A 82 -4.07 -2.96 14.33
C PRO A 82 -5.12 -1.92 13.94
N LYS A 83 -4.93 -0.67 14.37
CA LYS A 83 -5.73 0.46 13.91
C LYS A 83 -5.49 0.72 12.43
N THR A 84 -6.52 1.20 11.75
CA THR A 84 -6.47 1.47 10.31
C THR A 84 -7.08 2.82 9.98
N THR A 85 -6.77 3.31 8.78
CA THR A 85 -7.38 4.55 8.25
C THR A 85 -8.82 4.39 7.78
N ILE A 86 -9.43 3.19 7.85
CA ILE A 86 -10.81 2.93 7.38
C ILE A 86 -11.84 3.90 8.00
N PRO A 87 -11.89 4.13 9.33
CA PRO A 87 -12.85 5.06 9.92
C PRO A 87 -12.68 6.49 9.41
N PHE A 88 -11.46 6.96 9.27
CA PHE A 88 -11.11 8.26 8.70
C PHE A 88 -11.57 8.36 7.23
N LEU A 89 -11.25 7.38 6.41
CA LEU A 89 -11.62 7.35 4.98
C LEU A 89 -13.14 7.39 4.78
N ARG A 90 -13.89 6.70 5.61
CA ARG A 90 -15.36 6.75 5.60
C ARG A 90 -15.88 8.18 5.83
N ARG A 91 -15.28 8.91 6.77
CA ARG A 91 -15.65 10.30 7.05
C ARG A 91 -15.29 11.24 5.90
N VAL A 92 -14.13 11.03 5.29
CA VAL A 92 -13.74 11.77 4.07
C VAL A 92 -14.75 11.55 2.95
N VAL A 93 -15.10 10.31 2.65
CA VAL A 93 -16.04 9.95 1.57
C VAL A 93 -17.45 10.46 1.85
N ALA A 94 -17.85 10.54 3.10
CA ALA A 94 -19.15 11.06 3.52
C ALA A 94 -19.22 12.60 3.54
N HIS A 95 -18.09 13.30 3.57
CA HIS A 95 -18.04 14.75 3.71
C HIS A 95 -18.67 15.47 2.52
N PRO A 96 -19.54 16.49 2.73
CA PRO A 96 -20.24 17.17 1.65
C PRO A 96 -19.33 17.74 0.57
N SER A 97 -18.25 18.43 0.94
CA SER A 97 -17.30 19.00 -0.02
C SER A 97 -16.58 17.92 -0.85
N PHE A 98 -16.23 16.77 -0.23
CA PHE A 98 -15.65 15.63 -0.95
C PHE A 98 -16.66 15.05 -1.94
N ARG A 99 -17.91 14.92 -1.53
CA ARG A 99 -19.01 14.44 -2.39
C ARG A 99 -19.30 15.38 -3.54
N ALA A 100 -19.16 16.69 -3.32
CA ALA A 100 -19.29 17.71 -4.37
C ALA A 100 -18.08 17.75 -5.33
N GLY A 101 -16.94 17.13 -4.98
CA GLY A 101 -15.70 17.22 -5.74
C GLY A 101 -14.93 18.53 -5.50
N GLU A 102 -15.29 19.26 -4.46
CA GLU A 102 -14.73 20.58 -4.09
C GLU A 102 -13.65 20.41 -3.01
N VAL A 103 -12.60 19.67 -3.32
CA VAL A 103 -11.51 19.39 -2.37
C VAL A 103 -10.17 19.88 -2.90
N THR A 104 -9.36 20.37 -1.97
CA THR A 104 -8.00 20.83 -2.20
C THR A 104 -7.01 19.99 -1.39
N THR A 105 -5.71 20.22 -1.55
CA THR A 105 -4.67 19.57 -0.74
C THR A 105 -4.71 19.99 0.73
N THR A 106 -5.41 21.05 1.06
CA THR A 106 -5.60 21.56 2.43
C THR A 106 -6.87 21.01 3.10
N PHE A 107 -7.69 20.22 2.40
CA PHE A 107 -9.00 19.75 2.84
C PHE A 107 -8.99 19.15 4.26
N ILE A 108 -8.07 18.25 4.57
CA ILE A 108 -8.00 17.62 5.91
C ILE A 108 -7.64 18.65 6.99
N LYS A 109 -6.80 19.63 6.66
CA LYS A 109 -6.41 20.71 7.58
C LYS A 109 -7.58 21.66 7.87
N GLU A 110 -8.41 21.91 6.88
CA GLU A 110 -9.59 22.77 6.97
C GLU A 110 -10.76 22.08 7.68
N HIS A 111 -10.78 20.73 7.70
CA HIS A 111 -11.82 19.91 8.29
C HIS A 111 -11.29 18.95 9.38
N PRO A 112 -10.75 19.49 10.50
CA PRO A 112 -10.14 18.65 11.55
C PRO A 112 -11.18 17.74 12.26
N GLU A 113 -12.46 18.01 12.14
CA GLU A 113 -13.53 17.17 12.65
C GLU A 113 -13.56 15.78 12.02
N ILE A 114 -13.02 15.61 10.82
CA ILE A 114 -12.89 14.31 10.15
C ILE A 114 -12.03 13.34 10.96
N LEU A 115 -11.05 13.84 11.71
CA LEU A 115 -10.16 13.05 12.57
C LEU A 115 -10.77 12.73 13.94
N ARG A 116 -11.91 13.31 14.30
CA ARG A 116 -12.55 13.12 15.60
C ARG A 116 -13.69 12.10 15.48
N TYR A 117 -13.43 10.85 15.84
CA TYR A 117 -14.41 9.78 15.91
C TYR A 117 -14.14 8.88 17.12
N THR A 118 -15.16 8.19 17.57
CA THR A 118 -15.02 7.14 18.57
C THR A 118 -14.77 5.81 17.84
N ASP A 119 -13.74 5.06 18.24
CA ASP A 119 -13.37 3.77 17.64
C ASP A 119 -14.47 2.71 17.80
N LEU A 120 -15.40 2.93 18.73
CA LEU A 120 -16.56 2.08 18.93
C LEU A 120 -17.80 2.72 18.27
N GLU A 121 -18.14 2.24 17.09
CA GLU A 121 -19.49 2.51 16.55
C GLU A 121 -20.54 1.79 17.42
N PRO A 122 -21.78 2.34 17.53
CA PRO A 122 -22.85 1.72 18.30
C PRO A 122 -23.09 0.24 17.98
N GLU A 123 -22.77 -0.16 16.77
CA GLU A 123 -22.89 -1.54 16.28
C GLU A 123 -21.84 -2.49 16.84
N SER A 124 -20.61 -2.01 17.05
CA SER A 124 -19.54 -2.79 17.68
C SER A 124 -19.78 -2.95 19.17
N GLU A 125 -20.41 -1.96 19.81
CA GLU A 125 -20.83 -2.07 21.21
C GLU A 125 -21.97 -3.09 21.36
N ARG A 126 -22.92 -3.12 20.42
CA ARG A 126 -23.95 -4.17 20.33
C ARG A 126 -23.35 -5.56 20.13
N LEU A 127 -22.38 -5.67 19.23
CA LEU A 127 -21.68 -6.93 18.98
C LEU A 127 -20.86 -7.37 20.18
N ALA A 128 -20.16 -6.46 20.86
CA ALA A 128 -19.42 -6.74 22.09
C ALA A 128 -20.35 -7.22 23.21
N LYS A 129 -21.53 -6.60 23.39
CA LYS A 129 -22.56 -7.04 24.33
C LYS A 129 -23.10 -8.42 23.95
N LEU A 130 -23.37 -8.67 22.69
CA LEU A 130 -23.84 -9.96 22.21
C LEU A 130 -22.78 -11.07 22.43
N VAL A 131 -21.52 -10.78 22.10
CA VAL A 131 -20.41 -11.72 22.34
C VAL A 131 -20.20 -11.97 23.82
N ALA A 132 -20.30 -10.96 24.66
CA ALA A 132 -20.23 -11.10 26.11
C ALA A 132 -21.40 -11.95 26.66
N GLU A 133 -22.62 -11.74 26.18
CA GLU A 133 -23.80 -12.56 26.54
C GLU A 133 -23.67 -14.02 26.11
N ILE A 134 -23.19 -14.24 24.87
CA ILE A 134 -22.94 -15.59 24.34
C ILE A 134 -21.85 -16.29 25.15
N SER A 135 -20.77 -15.58 25.48
CA SER A 135 -19.66 -16.11 26.32
C SER A 135 -20.11 -16.43 27.74
N ALA A 136 -20.95 -15.59 28.34
CA ALA A 136 -21.50 -15.79 29.67
C ALA A 136 -22.47 -16.97 29.73
N ARG A 137 -23.16 -17.28 28.64
CA ARG A 137 -24.09 -18.43 28.52
C ARG A 137 -23.41 -19.74 28.17
N GLY A 138 -22.07 -19.80 28.10
CA GLY A 138 -21.33 -21.02 27.83
C GLY A 138 -21.48 -21.54 26.40
N PHE A 139 -21.73 -20.69 25.43
CA PHE A 139 -21.67 -21.03 24.02
C PHE A 139 -20.22 -21.34 23.65
N ASN A 140 -19.94 -22.62 23.40
CA ASN A 140 -18.62 -23.05 22.98
C ASN A 140 -18.45 -22.82 21.47
N PRO A 141 -17.71 -21.79 21.02
CA PRO A 141 -17.42 -21.65 19.60
C PRO A 141 -16.51 -22.81 19.20
N TYR A 142 -16.95 -23.61 18.25
CA TYR A 142 -16.25 -24.76 17.69
C TYR A 142 -14.93 -24.45 16.97
N VAL A 143 -14.34 -23.31 17.22
CA VAL A 143 -13.03 -22.92 16.69
C VAL A 143 -12.15 -22.46 17.84
N SER A 144 -11.29 -23.33 18.31
CA SER A 144 -10.16 -22.88 19.13
C SER A 144 -9.23 -22.11 18.19
N LEU A 145 -9.13 -20.80 18.37
CA LEU A 145 -8.19 -19.93 17.66
C LEU A 145 -6.71 -20.35 17.81
N GLY A 146 -6.44 -21.36 18.64
CA GLY A 146 -5.09 -21.92 18.91
C GLY A 146 -4.55 -22.81 17.78
N GLU A 147 -5.38 -23.33 16.89
CA GLU A 147 -4.93 -24.29 15.88
C GLU A 147 -4.73 -23.72 14.47
N TYR A 148 -5.10 -22.45 14.26
CA TYR A 148 -4.92 -21.78 12.96
C TYR A 148 -3.58 -21.05 12.82
N ARG A 149 -2.54 -21.47 13.50
CA ARG A 149 -1.19 -21.12 13.10
C ARG A 149 -0.86 -21.92 11.84
N SER A 150 -0.94 -21.25 10.69
CA SER A 150 -0.42 -21.80 9.45
C SER A 150 1.00 -22.32 9.68
N LYS A 151 1.17 -23.63 9.64
CA LYS A 151 2.49 -24.28 9.74
C LYS A 151 3.33 -24.10 8.47
N THR A 152 2.82 -23.37 7.51
CA THR A 152 3.54 -23.03 6.28
C THR A 152 4.10 -21.64 6.40
N THR A 153 5.31 -21.52 6.92
CA THR A 153 6.17 -20.37 6.57
C THR A 153 6.25 -20.35 5.05
N PRO A 154 5.85 -19.27 4.36
CA PRO A 154 6.05 -19.18 2.92
C PRO A 154 7.53 -19.43 2.67
N LYS A 155 7.84 -20.48 1.91
CA LYS A 155 9.21 -20.63 1.40
C LYS A 155 9.44 -19.42 0.51
N LEU A 156 10.30 -18.51 0.96
CA LEU A 156 10.82 -17.45 0.11
C LEU A 156 11.27 -18.13 -1.19
N ALA A 157 10.75 -17.64 -2.32
CA ALA A 157 11.18 -18.13 -3.61
C ALA A 157 12.72 -18.03 -3.65
N HIS A 158 13.37 -19.16 -3.92
CA HIS A 158 14.81 -19.16 -4.07
C HIS A 158 15.16 -18.22 -5.23
N PHE A 159 15.74 -17.08 -4.90
CA PHE A 159 16.30 -16.18 -5.89
C PHE A 159 17.42 -16.93 -6.60
N GLN A 160 17.24 -17.17 -7.90
CA GLN A 160 18.31 -17.77 -8.70
C GLN A 160 19.48 -16.79 -8.73
N PRO A 161 20.71 -17.21 -8.38
CA PRO A 161 21.84 -16.31 -8.48
C PRO A 161 22.01 -15.84 -9.92
N PHE A 162 22.28 -14.57 -10.08
CA PHE A 162 22.42 -13.92 -11.36
C PHE A 162 23.57 -14.49 -12.18
N SER A 163 23.36 -14.74 -13.47
CA SER A 163 24.44 -15.24 -14.29
C SER A 163 25.52 -14.16 -14.47
N PRO A 164 26.79 -14.49 -14.27
CA PRO A 164 27.91 -13.56 -14.51
C PRO A 164 27.93 -12.99 -15.93
N GLU A 165 27.42 -13.74 -16.90
CA GLU A 165 27.35 -13.39 -18.32
C GLU A 165 26.44 -12.20 -18.60
N LEU A 166 25.31 -12.09 -17.89
CA LEU A 166 24.42 -10.94 -18.00
C LEU A 166 25.08 -9.65 -17.49
N SER A 167 25.87 -9.77 -16.43
CA SER A 167 26.59 -8.65 -15.82
C SER A 167 27.69 -8.11 -16.75
N GLU A 168 28.36 -8.98 -17.51
CA GLU A 168 29.39 -8.60 -18.48
C GLU A 168 28.78 -7.99 -19.74
N ALA A 169 27.69 -8.57 -20.25
CA ALA A 169 26.94 -8.03 -21.38
C ALA A 169 26.37 -6.64 -21.11
N ALA A 170 25.88 -6.37 -19.90
CA ALA A 170 25.38 -5.06 -19.52
C ALA A 170 26.48 -4.00 -19.46
N ARG A 171 27.66 -4.35 -18.94
CA ARG A 171 28.84 -3.43 -18.87
C ARG A 171 29.43 -3.06 -20.22
N SER A 172 29.32 -3.92 -21.21
CA SER A 172 29.84 -3.71 -22.55
C SER A 172 28.89 -3.01 -23.50
N ARG A 173 27.66 -2.78 -23.10
CA ARG A 173 26.63 -2.17 -23.95
C ARG A 173 26.82 -0.65 -24.01
N PRO A 174 27.02 -0.05 -25.19
CA PRO A 174 27.00 1.40 -25.30
C PRO A 174 25.58 1.91 -25.01
N SER A 175 25.50 3.07 -24.34
CA SER A 175 24.22 3.74 -24.10
C SER A 175 23.51 4.02 -25.44
N PRO A 176 22.26 3.59 -25.62
CA PRO A 176 21.50 3.90 -26.83
C PRO A 176 20.97 5.34 -26.83
N TYR A 177 21.22 6.10 -25.77
CA TYR A 177 20.67 7.45 -25.56
C TYR A 177 21.72 8.52 -25.82
N PRO A 178 21.30 9.73 -26.27
CA PRO A 178 22.22 10.83 -26.49
C PRO A 178 22.99 11.17 -25.21
N GLN A 179 24.29 11.35 -25.34
CA GLN A 179 25.18 11.76 -24.24
C GLN A 179 25.31 13.30 -24.16
N GLY A 180 24.34 14.00 -24.73
CA GLY A 180 24.29 15.46 -24.76
C GLY A 180 23.68 16.10 -23.50
N ASP A 181 23.28 17.33 -23.68
CA ASP A 181 22.60 18.07 -22.62
C ASP A 181 21.11 17.70 -22.46
N ARG A 182 20.40 18.43 -21.60
CA ARG A 182 18.98 18.23 -21.34
C ARG A 182 18.12 18.38 -22.61
N GLU A 183 18.46 19.32 -23.48
CA GLU A 183 17.67 19.61 -24.68
C GLU A 183 17.80 18.48 -25.71
N ASP A 184 18.98 17.90 -25.85
CA ASP A 184 19.23 16.73 -26.69
C ASP A 184 18.39 15.54 -26.23
N LEU A 185 18.31 15.30 -24.90
CA LEU A 185 17.50 14.24 -24.34
C LEU A 185 16.00 14.49 -24.56
N LEU A 186 15.54 15.73 -24.38
CA LEU A 186 14.13 16.10 -24.60
C LEU A 186 13.74 15.99 -26.07
N ALA A 187 14.62 16.38 -27.00
CA ALA A 187 14.44 16.20 -28.42
C ALA A 187 14.32 14.71 -28.77
N PHE A 188 15.24 13.89 -28.28
CA PHE A 188 15.20 12.44 -28.48
C PHE A 188 13.87 11.83 -28.00
N ILE A 189 13.40 12.18 -26.80
CA ILE A 189 12.12 11.67 -26.23
C ILE A 189 10.93 12.06 -27.11
N ARG A 190 10.89 13.29 -27.62
CA ARG A 190 9.80 13.78 -28.48
C ARG A 190 9.81 13.13 -29.86
N ASP A 191 10.99 12.93 -30.43
CA ASP A 191 11.15 12.50 -31.83
C ASP A 191 10.96 10.99 -32.02
N THR A 192 11.14 10.18 -30.97
CA THR A 192 11.02 8.73 -31.08
C THR A 192 9.60 8.24 -31.31
N GLY A 193 8.57 9.00 -30.93
CA GLY A 193 7.17 8.60 -31.00
C GLY A 193 6.85 7.32 -30.22
N ARG A 194 7.71 6.92 -29.29
CA ARG A 194 7.59 5.72 -28.48
C ARG A 194 7.27 6.08 -27.04
N ILE A 195 6.63 5.14 -26.33
CA ILE A 195 6.44 5.23 -24.88
C ILE A 195 7.75 4.79 -24.22
N HIS A 196 8.28 5.64 -23.37
CA HIS A 196 9.48 5.38 -22.59
C HIS A 196 9.11 4.95 -21.16
N PHE A 197 9.68 3.84 -20.72
CA PHE A 197 9.44 3.32 -19.37
C PHE A 197 10.63 3.61 -18.47
N THR A 198 10.34 4.19 -17.32
CA THR A 198 11.30 4.35 -16.22
C THR A 198 11.00 3.30 -15.15
N ASP A 199 12.00 2.55 -14.76
CA ASP A 199 11.90 1.65 -13.61
C ASP A 199 12.19 2.41 -12.32
N THR A 200 11.36 2.24 -11.32
CA THR A 200 11.50 2.86 -10.00
C THR A 200 11.74 1.82 -8.90
N THR A 201 12.00 0.57 -9.27
CA THR A 201 12.08 -0.55 -8.32
C THR A 201 13.15 -0.31 -7.26
N THR A 202 14.36 0.05 -7.66
CA THR A 202 15.47 0.27 -6.71
C THR A 202 15.24 1.47 -5.80
N ARG A 203 14.51 2.47 -6.26
CA ARG A 203 14.11 3.62 -5.46
C ARG A 203 12.94 3.28 -4.53
N ASP A 204 11.82 2.82 -5.10
CA ASP A 204 10.55 2.68 -4.37
C ASP A 204 10.53 1.42 -3.50
N MET A 205 11.02 0.30 -3.99
CA MET A 205 11.13 -0.93 -3.20
C MET A 205 12.01 -0.74 -1.98
N THR A 206 13.14 -0.05 -2.13
CA THR A 206 14.04 0.25 -1.00
C THR A 206 13.35 1.14 0.03
N GLN A 207 12.63 2.14 -0.42
CA GLN A 207 11.95 3.09 0.48
C GLN A 207 10.71 2.48 1.14
N SER A 208 9.85 1.82 0.38
CA SER A 208 8.52 1.40 0.83
C SER A 208 8.48 -0.02 1.40
N ASN A 209 9.24 -0.95 0.82
CA ASN A 209 9.19 -2.36 1.21
C ASN A 209 10.35 -2.79 2.09
N HIS A 210 11.56 -2.28 1.85
CA HIS A 210 12.75 -2.67 2.62
C HIS A 210 13.09 -1.72 3.76
N GLY A 211 12.32 -0.64 3.95
CA GLY A 211 12.57 0.34 5.00
C GLY A 211 14.00 0.88 4.97
N ASN A 212 14.53 1.16 3.77
CA ASN A 212 15.92 1.58 3.51
C ASN A 212 16.99 0.58 3.98
N ARG A 213 16.67 -0.71 4.04
CA ARG A 213 17.60 -1.77 4.48
C ARG A 213 18.37 -2.44 3.36
N MET A 214 18.05 -2.13 2.11
CA MET A 214 18.76 -2.66 0.96
C MET A 214 20.19 -2.13 0.92
N ARG A 215 21.14 -3.04 0.84
CA ARG A 215 22.56 -2.68 0.81
C ARG A 215 23.00 -2.40 -0.62
N LEU A 216 23.99 -1.51 -0.79
CA LEU A 216 24.57 -1.19 -2.09
C LEU A 216 25.03 -2.44 -2.87
N ALA A 217 25.47 -3.48 -2.16
CA ALA A 217 25.85 -4.75 -2.77
C ALA A 217 24.66 -5.46 -3.45
N GLU A 218 23.46 -5.32 -2.90
CA GLU A 218 22.22 -5.89 -3.43
C GLU A 218 21.75 -5.09 -4.65
N ASP A 219 21.80 -3.75 -4.59
CA ASP A 219 21.54 -2.87 -5.74
C ASP A 219 22.41 -3.20 -6.94
N ARG A 220 23.71 -3.44 -6.70
CA ARG A 220 24.65 -3.82 -7.75
C ARG A 220 24.34 -5.14 -8.43
N LEU A 221 23.68 -6.05 -7.73
CA LEU A 221 23.26 -7.32 -8.31
C LEU A 221 22.04 -7.15 -9.22
N VAL A 222 21.16 -6.22 -8.92
CA VAL A 222 19.91 -5.99 -9.68
C VAL A 222 20.15 -5.12 -10.92
N GLY A 223 21.06 -4.17 -10.85
CA GLY A 223 21.33 -3.19 -11.92
C GLY A 223 21.47 -3.78 -13.32
N PRO A 224 22.33 -4.81 -13.55
CA PRO A 224 22.51 -5.42 -14.88
C PRO A 224 21.24 -6.01 -15.49
N TYR A 225 20.29 -6.44 -14.67
CA TYR A 225 19.01 -6.97 -15.15
C TYR A 225 18.06 -5.88 -15.59
N LEU A 226 17.97 -4.82 -14.80
CA LEU A 226 17.19 -3.65 -15.15
C LEU A 226 17.72 -3.02 -16.45
N ASP A 227 19.03 -2.95 -16.61
CA ASP A 227 19.67 -2.49 -17.85
C ASP A 227 19.34 -3.40 -19.04
N SER A 228 19.37 -4.71 -18.85
CA SER A 228 19.04 -5.69 -19.90
C SER A 228 17.56 -5.72 -20.27
N ALA A 229 16.67 -5.19 -19.44
CA ALA A 229 15.24 -5.14 -19.70
C ALA A 229 14.84 -4.12 -20.79
N GLY A 230 15.79 -3.30 -21.27
CA GLY A 230 15.56 -2.31 -22.31
C GLY A 230 14.70 -1.13 -21.87
N LEU A 231 14.75 -0.81 -20.60
CA LEU A 231 14.08 0.36 -20.01
C LEU A 231 14.78 1.65 -20.45
N PHE A 232 14.02 2.73 -20.50
CA PHE A 232 14.57 4.04 -20.85
C PHE A 232 15.47 4.60 -19.76
N SER A 233 15.03 4.48 -18.51
CA SER A 233 15.80 4.93 -17.36
C SER A 233 15.47 4.11 -16.12
N ILE A 234 16.36 4.19 -15.13
CA ILE A 234 16.23 3.55 -13.82
C ILE A 234 16.36 4.66 -12.78
N GLU A 235 15.34 4.77 -11.93
CA GLU A 235 15.39 5.68 -10.79
C GLU A 235 16.07 4.98 -9.62
N ASN A 236 17.20 5.51 -9.19
CA ASN A 236 17.98 4.97 -8.08
C ASN A 236 18.08 5.99 -6.94
N GLY A 237 17.72 5.56 -5.74
CA GLY A 237 17.74 6.39 -4.55
C GLY A 237 16.54 7.34 -4.43
N GLY A 238 15.89 7.34 -3.29
CA GLY A 238 14.78 8.22 -2.95
C GLY A 238 15.18 9.29 -1.92
N GLY A 239 14.26 10.20 -1.58
CA GLY A 239 14.47 11.25 -0.59
C GLY A 239 14.94 10.73 0.77
N ALA A 240 14.50 9.55 1.17
CA ALA A 240 14.92 8.90 2.40
C ALA A 240 16.41 8.51 2.42
N HIS A 241 17.03 8.24 1.27
CA HIS A 241 18.47 7.98 1.20
C HIS A 241 19.31 9.19 1.61
N PHE A 242 18.87 10.39 1.25
CA PHE A 242 19.53 11.62 1.69
C PHE A 242 19.38 11.84 3.19
N HIS A 243 18.22 11.54 3.77
CA HIS A 243 17.99 11.65 5.22
C HIS A 243 18.92 10.73 6.01
N VAL A 244 19.03 9.46 5.60
CA VAL A 244 19.90 8.48 6.28
C VAL A 244 21.37 8.79 6.09
N ALA A 245 21.75 9.41 4.98
CA ALA A 245 23.16 9.80 4.74
C ALA A 245 23.58 11.05 5.53
N MET A 246 22.62 11.82 6.09
CA MET A 246 22.89 13.02 6.89
C MET A 246 22.83 12.77 8.41
N LEU A 247 22.42 11.59 8.85
CA LEU A 247 22.41 11.16 10.25
C LEU A 247 23.65 10.34 10.59
#